data_eb2d0bb71106989e9cb5c67c58fd9190
#
_entry.id   eb2d0bb71106989e9cb5c67c58fd9190
#
_cell.length_a   1.000
_cell.length_b   1.000
_cell.length_c   1.000
_cell.angle_alpha   90.00
_cell.angle_beta   90.00
_cell.angle_gamma   90.00
#
_symmetry.space_group_name_H-M   'P 1'
#
loop_
_entity.id
_entity.type
_entity.pdbx_description
1 polymer ?
#
loop_
_entity_poly.entity_id
_entity_poly.type
_entity_poly.pdbx_seq_one_letter_code
_entity_poly.pdbx_strand_id
1 'polypeptide(L)'
;MKLPGEVRLQFLLMTPVTPKDRDNMIAWIAARSDFPGYGEMIVYKLSKDNLILGPLQIEATIDQDTTISQQLSLWNQTGSRVIRGNLLAIPIDDTLLYFEPLYLSAESRQLPELKRLIASTGDRVVMAQTVESLLAALVTPEEKAAPPVVTSTSAPSPGIRANESPPSGANAEALNHYRRAFEALNKGDWRTFGAEMDAMQKALQSVPAKSPP
;
A
#
# COMPACT_ATOMS: atom_id res chain seq x y z
N MET A 1 -18.22 11.09 -3.56
CA MET A 1 -18.44 9.76 -2.94
C MET A 1 -19.88 9.33 -3.20
N LYS A 2 -20.18 8.02 -3.21
CA LYS A 2 -21.52 7.47 -3.33
C LYS A 2 -21.96 7.02 -1.94
N LEU A 3 -23.12 7.49 -1.48
CA LEU A 3 -23.68 7.05 -0.20
C LEU A 3 -24.33 5.67 -0.32
N PRO A 4 -24.37 4.85 0.74
CA PRO A 4 -25.08 3.60 0.75
C PRO A 4 -26.55 3.79 0.37
N GLY A 5 -27.06 2.96 -0.57
CA GLY A 5 -28.41 3.06 -1.09
C GLY A 5 -28.67 4.14 -2.17
N GLU A 6 -27.66 4.95 -2.51
CA GLU A 6 -27.77 5.98 -3.55
C GLU A 6 -26.99 5.63 -4.82
N VAL A 7 -27.47 6.10 -5.96
CA VAL A 7 -26.85 5.83 -7.27
C VAL A 7 -25.88 6.94 -7.68
N ARG A 8 -26.08 8.17 -7.15
CA ARG A 8 -25.36 9.36 -7.56
C ARG A 8 -24.10 9.60 -6.74
N LEU A 9 -23.01 9.99 -7.41
CA LEU A 9 -21.82 10.53 -6.76
C LEU A 9 -22.09 11.93 -6.23
N GLN A 10 -21.61 12.24 -5.03
CA GLN A 10 -21.84 13.51 -4.36
C GLN A 10 -20.56 13.99 -3.67
N PHE A 11 -20.43 15.31 -3.55
CA PHE A 11 -19.49 15.92 -2.62
C PHE A 11 -20.07 15.91 -1.22
N LEU A 12 -19.29 15.39 -0.27
CA LEU A 12 -19.71 15.26 1.12
C LEU A 12 -18.63 15.84 2.03
N LEU A 13 -19.05 16.62 2.99
CA LEU A 13 -18.25 16.88 4.18
C LEU A 13 -18.57 15.78 5.19
N MET A 14 -17.56 15.05 5.69
CA MET A 14 -17.80 13.91 6.55
C MET A 14 -16.94 13.96 7.81
N THR A 15 -17.46 13.39 8.89
CA THR A 15 -16.75 13.27 10.16
C THR A 15 -17.15 12.02 10.91
N PRO A 16 -16.21 11.25 11.47
CA PRO A 16 -16.47 10.20 12.42
C PRO A 16 -16.88 10.80 13.77
N VAL A 17 -17.68 10.06 14.53
CA VAL A 17 -18.14 10.45 15.87
C VAL A 17 -17.74 9.38 16.89
N THR A 18 -16.97 9.79 17.90
CA THR A 18 -16.58 8.98 19.04
C THR A 18 -17.16 9.59 20.34
N PRO A 19 -17.54 8.81 21.35
CA PRO A 19 -17.91 9.33 22.66
C PRO A 19 -16.74 10.02 23.36
N LYS A 20 -17.02 10.92 24.30
CA LYS A 20 -16.00 11.71 24.99
C LYS A 20 -14.91 10.87 25.68
N ASP A 21 -15.25 9.72 26.24
CA ASP A 21 -14.35 8.90 27.05
C ASP A 21 -14.04 7.53 26.39
N ARG A 22 -14.25 7.39 25.10
CA ARG A 22 -14.02 6.16 24.35
C ARG A 22 -13.52 6.47 22.94
N ASP A 23 -12.59 5.66 22.46
CA ASP A 23 -11.99 5.86 21.14
C ASP A 23 -12.75 5.18 20.00
N ASN A 24 -13.73 4.32 20.31
CA ASN A 24 -14.52 3.62 19.32
C ASN A 24 -15.57 4.53 18.68
N MET A 25 -15.74 4.38 17.37
CA MET A 25 -16.79 5.08 16.65
C MET A 25 -18.19 4.58 17.01
N ILE A 26 -19.13 5.51 17.17
CA ILE A 26 -20.57 5.24 17.38
C ILE A 26 -21.45 5.72 16.25
N ALA A 27 -20.97 6.67 15.46
CA ALA A 27 -21.67 7.21 14.32
C ALA A 27 -20.71 7.81 13.29
N TRP A 28 -21.22 7.98 12.09
CA TRP A 28 -20.56 8.71 11.01
C TRP A 28 -21.57 9.75 10.47
N ILE A 29 -21.13 10.99 10.35
CA ILE A 29 -21.97 12.09 9.91
C ILE A 29 -21.44 12.60 8.57
N ALA A 30 -22.34 12.83 7.62
CA ALA A 30 -22.04 13.47 6.37
C ALA A 30 -22.99 14.66 6.12
N ALA A 31 -22.46 15.74 5.56
CA ALA A 31 -23.23 16.85 5.05
C ALA A 31 -23.09 16.91 3.53
N ARG A 32 -24.21 16.99 2.81
CA ARG A 32 -24.22 17.14 1.35
C ARG A 32 -23.71 18.51 0.96
N SER A 33 -22.77 18.54 0.04
CA SER A 33 -22.17 19.78 -0.47
C SER A 33 -22.54 20.09 -1.92
N ASP A 34 -23.51 19.36 -2.48
CA ASP A 34 -24.05 19.49 -3.85
C ASP A 34 -25.53 19.85 -3.86
N PHE A 35 -25.96 20.55 -4.91
CA PHE A 35 -27.38 20.74 -5.18
C PHE A 35 -28.00 19.46 -5.81
N PRO A 36 -29.30 19.16 -5.51
CA PRO A 36 -30.26 19.98 -4.75
C PRO A 36 -30.21 19.79 -3.21
N GLY A 37 -29.45 18.85 -2.67
CA GLY A 37 -29.44 18.51 -1.25
C GLY A 37 -28.42 19.27 -0.40
N TYR A 38 -27.92 20.41 -0.85
CA TYR A 38 -26.89 21.17 -0.13
C TYR A 38 -27.30 21.51 1.32
N GLY A 39 -26.44 21.17 2.27
CA GLY A 39 -26.64 21.39 3.69
C GLY A 39 -27.45 20.30 4.40
N GLU A 40 -27.99 19.32 3.69
CA GLU A 40 -28.66 18.18 4.28
C GLU A 40 -27.65 17.30 5.03
N MET A 41 -27.95 17.00 6.30
CA MET A 41 -27.10 16.17 7.15
C MET A 41 -27.62 14.75 7.25
N ILE A 42 -26.73 13.80 7.10
CA ILE A 42 -27.02 12.36 7.18
C ILE A 42 -26.19 11.78 8.33
N VAL A 43 -26.85 11.02 9.20
CA VAL A 43 -26.21 10.37 10.34
C VAL A 43 -26.38 8.85 10.20
N TYR A 44 -25.25 8.16 10.03
CA TYR A 44 -25.21 6.70 10.10
C TYR A 44 -24.81 6.29 11.50
N LYS A 45 -25.73 5.63 12.22
CA LYS A 45 -25.45 5.05 13.53
C LYS A 45 -24.81 3.68 13.33
N LEU A 46 -23.67 3.46 13.96
CA LEU A 46 -22.97 2.19 13.93
C LEU A 46 -23.59 1.22 14.95
N SER A 47 -23.55 -0.08 14.62
CA SER A 47 -24.06 -1.09 15.56
C SER A 47 -23.24 -1.12 16.85
N LYS A 48 -23.90 -1.38 17.97
CA LYS A 48 -23.24 -1.57 19.25
C LYS A 48 -22.69 -2.98 19.42
N ASP A 49 -23.13 -3.91 18.58
CA ASP A 49 -22.71 -5.31 18.62
C ASP A 49 -21.32 -5.54 18.04
N ASN A 50 -20.91 -4.65 17.12
CA ASN A 50 -19.58 -4.66 16.51
C ASN A 50 -18.77 -3.46 17.02
N LEU A 51 -17.60 -3.74 17.57
CA LEU A 51 -16.68 -2.72 18.02
C LEU A 51 -15.98 -2.12 16.80
N ILE A 52 -16.33 -0.88 16.44
CA ILE A 52 -15.72 -0.19 15.30
C ILE A 52 -14.65 0.75 15.82
N LEU A 53 -13.42 0.57 15.35
CA LEU A 53 -12.28 1.38 15.77
C LEU A 53 -12.48 2.83 15.35
N GLY A 54 -12.16 3.74 16.24
CA GLY A 54 -12.17 5.18 15.91
C GLY A 54 -10.84 5.66 15.33
N PRO A 55 -10.78 6.90 14.84
CA PRO A 55 -9.59 7.46 14.20
C PRO A 55 -8.31 7.31 15.02
N LEU A 56 -8.33 7.62 16.31
CA LEU A 56 -7.17 7.51 17.19
C LEU A 56 -6.65 6.08 17.32
N GLN A 57 -7.55 5.09 17.35
CA GLN A 57 -7.16 3.69 17.39
C GLN A 57 -6.54 3.24 16.06
N ILE A 58 -7.09 3.69 14.94
CA ILE A 58 -6.53 3.41 13.62
C ILE A 58 -5.14 4.06 13.44
N GLU A 59 -4.97 5.31 13.87
CA GLU A 59 -3.66 5.96 13.87
C GLU A 59 -2.65 5.19 14.71
N ALA A 60 -3.04 4.74 15.90
CA ALA A 60 -2.18 3.90 16.73
C ALA A 60 -1.83 2.57 16.06
N THR A 61 -2.78 1.94 15.34
CA THR A 61 -2.51 0.71 14.58
C THR A 61 -1.53 0.96 13.44
N ILE A 62 -1.66 2.08 12.73
CA ILE A 62 -0.73 2.50 11.67
C ILE A 62 0.68 2.70 12.24
N ASP A 63 0.80 3.37 13.39
CA ASP A 63 2.08 3.66 14.03
C ASP A 63 2.76 2.41 14.60
N GLN A 64 1.98 1.39 14.94
CA GLN A 64 2.48 0.08 15.40
C GLN A 64 2.91 -0.84 14.25
N ASP A 65 2.50 -0.58 13.02
CA ASP A 65 2.96 -1.34 11.86
C ASP A 65 4.46 -1.13 11.65
N THR A 66 5.23 -2.21 11.73
CA THR A 66 6.70 -2.15 11.69
C THR A 66 7.21 -1.61 10.36
N THR A 67 6.59 -1.99 9.25
CA THR A 67 7.02 -1.56 7.91
C THR A 67 6.76 -0.07 7.71
N ILE A 68 5.57 0.39 8.10
CA ILE A 68 5.17 1.79 8.00
C ILE A 68 6.02 2.65 8.93
N SER A 69 6.16 2.25 10.19
CA SER A 69 6.94 2.97 11.22
C SER A 69 8.40 3.14 10.81
N GLN A 70 9.03 2.10 10.26
CA GLN A 70 10.39 2.19 9.73
C GLN A 70 10.51 3.18 8.57
N GLN A 71 9.55 3.16 7.65
CA GLN A 71 9.54 4.08 6.51
C GLN A 71 9.30 5.53 6.93
N LEU A 72 8.37 5.78 7.85
CA LEU A 72 8.12 7.11 8.40
C LEU A 72 9.38 7.65 9.10
N SER A 73 10.06 6.80 9.88
CA SER A 73 11.31 7.16 10.56
C SER A 73 12.42 7.50 9.55
N LEU A 74 12.56 6.71 8.48
CA LEU A 74 13.54 6.95 7.42
C LEU A 74 13.28 8.29 6.70
N TRP A 75 12.02 8.60 6.39
CA TRP A 75 11.68 9.82 5.68
C TRP A 75 11.66 11.07 6.55
N ASN A 76 11.61 10.91 7.86
CA ASN A 76 11.64 12.03 8.83
C ASN A 76 13.06 12.31 9.35
N GLN A 77 14.09 11.99 8.55
CA GLN A 77 15.48 12.28 8.85
C GLN A 77 15.87 13.69 8.42
N THR A 78 17.10 14.11 8.78
CA THR A 78 17.65 15.43 8.47
C THR A 78 17.45 15.81 7.00
N GLY A 79 16.80 16.96 6.76
CA GLY A 79 16.56 17.51 5.43
C GLY A 79 15.18 17.19 4.84
N SER A 80 14.40 16.31 5.47
CA SER A 80 13.02 15.99 5.05
C SER A 80 12.10 15.81 6.23
N ARG A 81 10.81 16.10 6.03
CA ARG A 81 9.75 16.01 7.02
C ARG A 81 8.55 15.28 6.45
N VAL A 82 8.05 14.30 7.17
CA VAL A 82 6.77 13.65 6.88
C VAL A 82 5.63 14.50 7.41
N ILE A 83 4.62 14.72 6.57
CA ILE A 83 3.37 15.37 6.93
C ILE A 83 2.25 14.37 6.72
N ARG A 84 1.57 14.01 7.79
CA ARG A 84 0.37 13.17 7.73
C ARG A 84 -0.83 14.02 7.37
N GLY A 85 -1.62 13.56 6.40
CA GLY A 85 -2.90 14.19 6.08
C GLY A 85 -4.00 13.76 7.05
N ASN A 86 -5.21 14.26 6.82
CA ASN A 86 -6.34 13.87 7.63
C ASN A 86 -6.73 12.40 7.38
N LEU A 87 -6.94 11.65 8.45
CA LEU A 87 -7.51 10.31 8.37
C LEU A 87 -9.00 10.41 8.02
N LEU A 88 -9.38 9.85 6.89
CA LEU A 88 -10.76 9.78 6.41
C LEU A 88 -11.35 8.41 6.75
N ALA A 89 -12.53 8.38 7.35
CA ALA A 89 -13.31 7.17 7.53
C ALA A 89 -14.41 7.12 6.46
N ILE A 90 -14.32 6.18 5.53
CA ILE A 90 -15.18 6.07 4.35
C ILE A 90 -16.03 4.80 4.48
N PRO A 91 -17.36 4.88 4.64
CA PRO A 91 -18.22 3.71 4.64
C PRO A 91 -18.29 3.11 3.23
N ILE A 92 -18.01 1.80 3.15
CA ILE A 92 -18.11 0.98 1.94
C ILE A 92 -18.93 -0.25 2.30
N ASP A 93 -20.16 -0.33 1.82
CA ASP A 93 -21.11 -1.36 2.21
C ASP A 93 -21.20 -1.54 3.73
N ASP A 94 -20.87 -2.70 4.26
CA ASP A 94 -20.91 -3.00 5.69
C ASP A 94 -19.57 -2.76 6.42
N THR A 95 -18.58 -2.14 5.73
CA THR A 95 -17.22 -1.94 6.24
C THR A 95 -16.84 -0.47 6.22
N LEU A 96 -15.95 -0.07 7.14
CA LEU A 96 -15.28 1.23 7.11
C LEU A 96 -13.87 1.08 6.53
N LEU A 97 -13.60 1.83 5.48
CA LEU A 97 -12.26 2.03 4.95
C LEU A 97 -11.68 3.32 5.54
N TYR A 98 -10.60 3.20 6.27
CA TYR A 98 -9.80 4.33 6.73
C TYR A 98 -8.73 4.64 5.70
N PHE A 99 -8.55 5.91 5.40
CA PHE A 99 -7.63 6.36 4.36
C PHE A 99 -6.86 7.58 4.82
N GLU A 100 -5.53 7.53 4.73
CA GLU A 100 -4.64 8.62 5.15
C GLU A 100 -3.56 8.88 4.09
N PRO A 101 -3.45 10.09 3.53
CA PRO A 101 -2.36 10.47 2.65
C PRO A 101 -1.13 10.90 3.45
N LEU A 102 0.05 10.47 2.99
CA LEU A 102 1.34 10.87 3.51
C LEU A 102 2.07 11.79 2.52
N TYR A 103 2.46 12.94 2.99
CA TYR A 103 3.23 13.91 2.22
C TYR A 103 4.66 13.97 2.74
N LEU A 104 5.58 14.22 1.84
CA LEU A 104 6.98 14.50 2.17
C LEU A 104 7.30 15.93 1.75
N SER A 105 7.89 16.70 2.66
CA SER A 105 8.36 18.05 2.42
C SER A 105 9.85 18.14 2.69
N ALA A 106 10.60 18.72 1.75
CA ALA A 106 11.99 19.09 1.99
C ALA A 106 12.05 20.34 2.89
N GLU A 107 12.91 20.33 3.90
CA GLU A 107 13.07 21.47 4.81
C GLU A 107 13.44 22.77 4.07
N SER A 108 14.20 22.64 2.97
CA SER A 108 14.66 23.77 2.17
C SER A 108 13.59 24.43 1.31
N ARG A 109 12.50 23.73 0.94
CA ARG A 109 11.49 24.21 -0.01
C ARG A 109 10.07 24.27 0.52
N GLN A 110 9.76 23.60 1.59
CA GLN A 110 8.43 23.54 2.26
C GLN A 110 7.25 23.26 1.32
N LEU A 111 7.49 22.61 0.18
CA LEU A 111 6.43 22.20 -0.76
C LEU A 111 6.15 20.71 -0.51
N PRO A 112 5.01 20.37 0.11
CA PRO A 112 4.65 18.98 0.36
C PRO A 112 4.29 18.26 -0.95
N GLU A 113 4.85 17.08 -1.15
CA GLU A 113 4.49 16.18 -2.25
C GLU A 113 3.86 14.91 -1.69
N LEU A 114 2.78 14.43 -2.32
CA LEU A 114 2.15 13.17 -1.96
C LEU A 114 3.14 12.01 -2.18
N LYS A 115 3.52 11.32 -1.11
CA LYS A 115 4.51 10.25 -1.16
C LYS A 115 3.89 8.87 -1.12
N ARG A 116 2.90 8.68 -0.25
CA ARG A 116 2.21 7.40 -0.03
C ARG A 116 0.78 7.64 0.40
N LEU A 117 0.02 6.59 0.27
CA LEU A 117 -1.33 6.46 0.78
C LEU A 117 -1.35 5.29 1.76
N ILE A 118 -1.97 5.46 2.90
CA ILE A 118 -2.24 4.39 3.86
C ILE A 118 -3.73 4.09 3.84
N ALA A 119 -4.09 2.84 3.90
CA ALA A 119 -5.46 2.42 4.14
C ALA A 119 -5.53 1.33 5.19
N SER A 120 -6.64 1.32 5.94
CA SER A 120 -6.94 0.29 6.93
C SER A 120 -8.43 -0.08 6.88
N THR A 121 -8.71 -1.36 7.11
CA THR A 121 -10.07 -1.87 7.35
C THR A 121 -10.33 -2.17 8.82
N GLY A 122 -9.43 -1.74 9.70
CA GLY A 122 -9.43 -2.06 11.13
C GLY A 122 -8.48 -3.21 11.46
N ASP A 123 -8.63 -4.33 10.77
CA ASP A 123 -7.83 -5.54 11.00
C ASP A 123 -6.52 -5.55 10.20
N ARG A 124 -6.47 -4.79 9.13
CA ARG A 124 -5.36 -4.77 8.18
C ARG A 124 -4.97 -3.34 7.84
N VAL A 125 -3.66 -3.10 7.82
CA VAL A 125 -3.08 -1.83 7.37
C VAL A 125 -2.21 -2.07 6.15
N VAL A 126 -2.34 -1.25 5.13
CA VAL A 126 -1.52 -1.31 3.91
C VAL A 126 -1.07 0.09 3.51
N MET A 127 0.11 0.18 2.91
CA MET A 127 0.66 1.42 2.38
C MET A 127 1.10 1.24 0.93
N ALA A 128 0.69 2.16 0.05
CA ALA A 128 1.01 2.10 -1.38
C ALA A 128 1.27 3.48 -1.98
N GLN A 129 1.71 3.53 -3.25
CA GLN A 129 1.95 4.79 -3.96
C GLN A 129 0.71 5.35 -4.64
N THR A 130 -0.18 4.48 -5.10
CA THR A 130 -1.39 4.84 -5.83
C THR A 130 -2.62 4.21 -5.17
N VAL A 131 -3.79 4.78 -5.44
CA VAL A 131 -5.07 4.26 -4.93
C VAL A 131 -5.32 2.83 -5.44
N GLU A 132 -5.00 2.57 -6.72
CA GLU A 132 -5.20 1.26 -7.34
C GLU A 132 -4.37 0.19 -6.65
N SER A 133 -3.08 0.45 -6.40
CA SER A 133 -2.19 -0.48 -5.71
C SER A 133 -2.58 -0.66 -4.24
N LEU A 134 -3.10 0.40 -3.61
CA LEU A 134 -3.60 0.36 -2.24
C LEU A 134 -4.82 -0.56 -2.11
N LEU A 135 -5.82 -0.38 -2.99
CA LEU A 135 -7.03 -1.20 -3.01
C LEU A 135 -6.71 -2.66 -3.38
N ALA A 136 -5.84 -2.88 -4.37
CA ALA A 136 -5.38 -4.22 -4.71
C ALA A 136 -4.73 -4.92 -3.51
N ALA A 137 -3.87 -4.23 -2.76
CA ALA A 137 -3.23 -4.77 -1.56
C ALA A 137 -4.24 -5.09 -0.44
N LEU A 138 -5.31 -4.30 -0.29
CA LEU A 138 -6.36 -4.58 0.71
C LEU A 138 -7.18 -5.83 0.38
N VAL A 139 -7.46 -6.08 -0.90
CA VAL A 139 -8.29 -7.20 -1.36
C VAL A 139 -7.50 -8.51 -1.46
N THR A 140 -6.20 -8.44 -1.74
CA THR A 140 -5.35 -9.63 -1.83
C THR A 140 -5.19 -10.25 -0.43
N PRO A 141 -5.55 -11.53 -0.20
CA PRO A 141 -5.26 -12.19 1.06
C PRO A 141 -3.74 -12.19 1.28
N GLU A 142 -3.29 -11.65 2.39
CA GLU A 142 -1.88 -11.75 2.76
C GLU A 142 -1.58 -13.21 3.06
N GLU A 143 -0.80 -13.86 2.21
CA GLU A 143 -0.06 -15.04 2.61
C GLU A 143 0.88 -14.55 3.72
N LYS A 144 0.56 -14.92 4.96
CA LYS A 144 1.21 -14.49 6.19
C LYS A 144 2.72 -14.64 6.02
N ALA A 145 3.40 -13.56 5.64
CA ALA A 145 4.84 -13.54 5.54
C ALA A 145 5.39 -13.88 6.94
N ALA A 146 5.95 -15.06 7.06
CA ALA A 146 6.67 -15.47 8.26
C ALA A 146 7.71 -14.38 8.58
N PRO A 147 7.89 -14.00 9.85
CA PRO A 147 8.86 -12.99 10.21
C PRO A 147 10.23 -13.40 9.67
N PRO A 148 11.05 -12.46 9.16
CA PRO A 148 12.40 -12.79 8.71
C PRO A 148 13.15 -13.40 9.89
N VAL A 149 13.47 -14.69 9.79
CA VAL A 149 14.34 -15.37 10.73
C VAL A 149 15.70 -14.67 10.60
N VAL A 150 16.06 -13.87 11.59
CA VAL A 150 17.41 -13.34 11.77
C VAL A 150 18.32 -14.54 12.05
N THR A 151 18.92 -15.06 11.00
CA THR A 151 19.91 -16.11 11.09
C THR A 151 21.18 -15.49 11.69
N SER A 152 21.38 -15.72 12.97
CA SER A 152 22.66 -15.49 13.64
C SER A 152 23.71 -16.33 12.95
N THR A 153 24.72 -15.67 12.41
CA THR A 153 25.90 -16.28 11.76
C THR A 153 26.67 -17.10 12.79
N SER A 154 26.64 -18.41 12.66
CA SER A 154 27.67 -19.29 13.19
C SER A 154 28.14 -20.21 12.06
N ALA A 155 29.45 -20.31 11.93
CA ALA A 155 30.29 -20.89 10.89
C ALA A 155 30.05 -22.40 10.58
N PRO A 156 30.67 -22.97 9.56
CA PRO A 156 30.09 -23.97 8.68
C PRO A 156 30.33 -25.41 9.13
N SER A 157 29.38 -26.28 8.85
CA SER A 157 29.59 -27.73 8.70
C SER A 157 28.83 -28.29 7.51
N PRO A 158 29.37 -29.28 6.82
CA PRO A 158 29.01 -29.57 5.43
C PRO A 158 27.90 -30.63 5.28
N GLY A 159 27.06 -30.36 4.27
CA GLY A 159 26.40 -31.45 3.57
C GLY A 159 24.91 -31.66 3.89
N ILE A 160 24.07 -31.14 2.99
CA ILE A 160 22.92 -31.88 2.42
C ILE A 160 22.58 -31.19 1.09
N ARG A 161 22.63 -31.97 0.01
CA ARG A 161 22.29 -31.57 -1.35
C ARG A 161 20.79 -31.35 -1.45
N ALA A 162 20.36 -30.09 -1.63
CA ALA A 162 19.03 -29.79 -2.16
C ALA A 162 19.11 -29.78 -3.69
N ASN A 163 18.25 -30.55 -4.29
CA ASN A 163 18.13 -30.80 -5.73
C ASN A 163 17.42 -29.59 -6.38
N GLU A 164 18.15 -28.50 -6.65
CA GLU A 164 17.65 -27.44 -7.51
C GLU A 164 17.96 -27.81 -8.96
N SER A 165 16.90 -28.13 -9.69
CA SER A 165 16.99 -28.28 -11.15
C SER A 165 17.44 -26.93 -11.73
N PRO A 166 18.45 -26.90 -12.61
CA PRO A 166 18.93 -25.66 -13.21
C PRO A 166 17.79 -25.03 -14.05
N PRO A 167 17.66 -23.69 -14.06
CA PRO A 167 16.69 -23.01 -14.89
C PRO A 167 16.89 -23.41 -16.35
N SER A 168 15.81 -23.68 -17.08
CA SER A 168 15.88 -24.01 -18.52
C SER A 168 16.67 -22.93 -19.25
N GLY A 169 17.47 -23.32 -20.25
CA GLY A 169 18.46 -22.45 -20.91
C GLY A 169 17.94 -21.07 -21.31
N ALA A 170 16.70 -20.97 -21.78
CA ALA A 170 16.07 -19.69 -22.15
C ALA A 170 15.83 -18.75 -20.97
N ASN A 171 15.49 -19.25 -19.78
CA ASN A 171 15.33 -18.43 -18.58
C ASN A 171 16.69 -17.91 -18.06
N ALA A 172 17.75 -18.73 -18.22
CA ALA A 172 19.10 -18.30 -17.86
C ALA A 172 19.64 -17.22 -18.82
N GLU A 173 19.35 -17.32 -20.09
CA GLU A 173 19.67 -16.29 -21.11
C GLU A 173 18.92 -14.98 -20.83
N ALA A 174 17.63 -15.04 -20.60
CA ALA A 174 16.84 -13.87 -20.27
C ALA A 174 17.35 -13.15 -19.02
N LEU A 175 17.75 -13.89 -17.98
CA LEU A 175 18.33 -13.32 -16.76
C LEU A 175 19.69 -12.67 -17.01
N ASN A 176 20.50 -13.21 -17.92
CA ASN A 176 21.80 -12.61 -18.28
C ASN A 176 21.60 -11.30 -19.07
N HIS A 177 20.65 -11.24 -19.99
CA HIS A 177 20.30 -10.02 -20.71
C HIS A 177 19.74 -8.95 -19.76
N TYR A 178 18.91 -9.33 -18.78
CA TYR A 178 18.43 -8.42 -17.75
C TYR A 178 19.57 -7.78 -16.96
N ARG A 179 20.55 -8.58 -16.49
CA ARG A 179 21.70 -8.07 -15.74
C ARG A 179 22.54 -7.06 -16.55
N ARG A 180 22.81 -7.37 -17.85
CA ARG A 180 23.54 -6.47 -18.74
C ARG A 180 22.77 -5.17 -19.02
N ALA A 181 21.47 -5.26 -19.20
CA ALA A 181 20.60 -4.09 -19.33
C ALA A 181 20.72 -3.19 -18.09
N PHE A 182 20.64 -3.77 -16.89
CA PHE A 182 20.73 -3.01 -15.65
C PHE A 182 22.12 -2.37 -15.46
N GLU A 183 23.21 -3.05 -15.84
CA GLU A 183 24.55 -2.47 -15.84
C GLU A 183 24.69 -1.30 -16.85
N ALA A 184 24.12 -1.43 -18.03
CA ALA A 184 24.10 -0.36 -19.04
C ALA A 184 23.32 0.85 -18.55
N LEU A 185 22.18 0.64 -17.90
CA LEU A 185 21.36 1.69 -17.28
C LEU A 185 22.16 2.47 -16.23
N ASN A 186 22.86 1.77 -15.33
CA ASN A 186 23.69 2.40 -14.30
C ASN A 186 24.88 3.21 -14.86
N LYS A 187 25.32 2.87 -16.07
CA LYS A 187 26.37 3.61 -16.80
C LYS A 187 25.83 4.73 -17.67
N GLY A 188 24.50 4.89 -17.76
CA GLY A 188 23.85 5.86 -18.65
C GLY A 188 23.87 5.49 -20.13
N ASP A 189 24.22 4.25 -20.48
CA ASP A 189 24.27 3.75 -21.86
C ASP A 189 22.88 3.23 -22.28
N TRP A 190 22.04 4.15 -22.69
CA TRP A 190 20.67 3.89 -23.15
C TRP A 190 20.58 3.02 -24.41
N ARG A 191 21.62 3.05 -25.25
CA ARG A 191 21.65 2.26 -26.48
C ARG A 191 21.84 0.78 -26.17
N THR A 192 22.80 0.45 -25.33
CA THR A 192 23.04 -0.92 -24.87
C THR A 192 21.89 -1.42 -24.01
N PHE A 193 21.31 -0.58 -23.14
CA PHE A 193 20.13 -0.91 -22.37
C PHE A 193 18.96 -1.38 -23.26
N GLY A 194 18.61 -0.62 -24.31
CA GLY A 194 17.55 -0.98 -25.24
C GLY A 194 17.82 -2.31 -25.97
N ALA A 195 19.04 -2.51 -26.46
CA ALA A 195 19.43 -3.73 -27.14
C ALA A 195 19.35 -4.98 -26.25
N GLU A 196 19.78 -4.88 -25.00
CA GLU A 196 19.70 -6.00 -24.05
C GLU A 196 18.27 -6.30 -23.59
N MET A 197 17.41 -5.29 -23.48
CA MET A 197 15.99 -5.49 -23.21
C MET A 197 15.26 -6.21 -24.35
N ASP A 198 15.55 -5.87 -25.60
CA ASP A 198 15.02 -6.55 -26.79
C ASP A 198 15.49 -8.02 -26.85
N ALA A 199 16.76 -8.26 -26.54
CA ALA A 199 17.32 -9.61 -26.49
C ALA A 199 16.69 -10.47 -25.38
N MET A 200 16.45 -9.90 -24.21
CA MET A 200 15.73 -10.55 -23.09
C MET A 200 14.31 -10.94 -23.53
N GLN A 201 13.59 -10.04 -24.18
CA GLN A 201 12.22 -10.30 -24.66
C GLN A 201 12.20 -11.45 -25.68
N LYS A 202 13.17 -11.51 -26.61
CA LYS A 202 13.29 -12.61 -27.57
C LYS A 202 13.60 -13.94 -26.88
N ALA A 203 14.49 -13.96 -25.89
CA ALA A 203 14.80 -15.15 -25.10
C ALA A 203 13.57 -15.70 -24.36
N LEU A 204 12.73 -14.82 -23.80
CA LEU A 204 11.49 -15.22 -23.13
C LEU A 204 10.41 -15.75 -24.09
N GLN A 205 10.34 -15.20 -25.32
CA GLN A 205 9.41 -15.66 -26.34
C GLN A 205 9.80 -17.05 -26.93
N SER A 206 11.06 -17.44 -26.82
CA SER A 206 11.54 -18.75 -27.28
C SER A 206 11.19 -19.91 -26.34
N VAL A 207 10.61 -19.63 -25.15
CA VAL A 207 10.16 -20.66 -24.21
C VAL A 207 8.84 -21.26 -24.70
N PRO A 208 8.77 -22.54 -25.09
CA PRO A 208 7.51 -23.16 -25.49
C PRO A 208 6.54 -23.20 -24.32
N ALA A 209 5.32 -22.69 -24.51
CA ALA A 209 4.25 -22.76 -23.52
C ALA A 209 3.99 -24.23 -23.17
N LYS A 210 4.26 -24.60 -21.92
CA LYS A 210 3.96 -25.92 -21.38
C LYS A 210 2.44 -26.04 -21.31
N SER A 211 1.85 -26.82 -22.21
CA SER A 211 0.41 -27.16 -22.16
C SER A 211 0.07 -27.78 -20.83
N PRO A 212 -1.03 -27.37 -20.17
CA PRO A 212 -1.50 -28.01 -18.95
C PRO A 212 -2.02 -29.41 -19.24
N PRO A 213 -1.92 -30.33 -18.25
CA PRO A 213 -2.45 -31.69 -18.36
C PRO A 213 -3.98 -31.74 -18.39
#